data_54140ea2fa4ba1620cf08743131efe4b
#
_entry.id   54140ea2fa4ba1620cf08743131efe4b
#
_cell.length_a   1.000
_cell.length_b   1.000
_cell.length_c   1.000
_cell.angle_alpha   90.00
_cell.angle_beta   90.00
_cell.angle_gamma   90.00
#
_symmetry.space_group_name_H-M   'P 1'
#
loop_
_entity.id
_entity.type
_entity.pdbx_description
1 polymer ?
#
loop_
_entity_poly.entity_id
_entity_poly.type
_entity_poly.pdbx_seq_one_letter_code
_entity_poly.pdbx_strand_id
1 'polypeptide(L)'
;GEMPYTIVRIPAVMGWDDPTGRMWWWVQRALDGGAVIIPSERRAVFRTLYSGDAANAFLRVIDSDATENEVYHIAMQEIMTLERWTGLLWAAAGHESEIAYVPDEVIQRQEGFEDYVPPLARPVPSIYNLSRAERDFEFSTTPVEEWVPTTVAWYRDQYHGDGSQGYSHRAKELSLASRWRDSFNTLKSRF
;
A
#
# COMPACT_ATOMS: atom_id res chain seq x y z
N GLY A 1 -28.53 30.02 -9.98
CA GLY A 1 -28.46 29.05 -8.91
C GLY A 1 -27.04 28.55 -8.80
N GLU A 2 -26.57 28.22 -7.62
CA GLU A 2 -25.28 27.54 -7.44
C GLU A 2 -25.36 26.12 -8.01
N MET A 3 -24.30 25.67 -8.64
CA MET A 3 -24.20 24.31 -9.16
C MET A 3 -24.01 23.35 -7.98
N PRO A 4 -24.83 22.28 -7.84
CA PRO A 4 -24.62 21.29 -6.80
C PRO A 4 -23.27 20.59 -6.99
N TYR A 5 -22.61 20.24 -5.91
CA TYR A 5 -21.30 19.56 -5.92
C TYR A 5 -21.22 18.51 -4.82
N THR A 6 -20.34 17.54 -4.99
CA THR A 6 -19.93 16.61 -3.93
C THR A 6 -18.41 16.49 -3.93
N ILE A 7 -17.78 16.58 -2.76
CA ILE A 7 -16.35 16.40 -2.60
C ILE A 7 -16.08 15.03 -2.01
N VAL A 8 -15.37 14.18 -2.77
CA VAL A 8 -14.92 12.87 -2.30
C VAL A 8 -13.41 12.90 -2.07
N ARG A 9 -13.00 12.69 -0.83
CA ARG A 9 -11.60 12.62 -0.40
C ARG A 9 -11.17 11.17 -0.31
N ILE A 10 -10.15 10.79 -1.08
CA ILE A 10 -9.66 9.42 -1.21
C ILE A 10 -8.20 9.32 -0.75
N PRO A 11 -7.78 8.18 -0.17
CA PRO A 11 -6.36 7.88 0.09
C PRO A 11 -5.64 7.45 -1.20
N ALA A 12 -4.48 6.81 -1.06
CA ALA A 12 -3.86 6.10 -2.17
C ALA A 12 -4.82 5.04 -2.72
N VAL A 13 -5.17 5.15 -4.00
CA VAL A 13 -5.94 4.13 -4.71
C VAL A 13 -4.98 3.06 -5.20
N MET A 14 -5.33 1.80 -4.96
CA MET A 14 -4.52 0.63 -5.26
C MET A 14 -5.37 -0.36 -6.07
N GLY A 15 -4.72 -1.13 -6.94
CA GLY A 15 -5.41 -2.12 -7.77
C GLY A 15 -4.57 -2.48 -8.98
N TRP A 16 -5.16 -3.19 -9.91
CA TRP A 16 -4.52 -3.48 -11.20
C TRP A 16 -4.32 -2.18 -12.00
N ASP A 17 -3.30 -2.19 -12.85
CA ASP A 17 -2.98 -1.06 -13.75
C ASP A 17 -2.89 0.30 -13.03
N ASP A 18 -2.35 0.30 -11.80
CA ASP A 18 -2.13 1.52 -11.04
C ASP A 18 -1.11 2.42 -11.75
N PRO A 19 -1.54 3.57 -12.34
CA PRO A 19 -0.67 4.43 -13.14
C PRO A 19 0.42 5.13 -12.30
N THR A 20 0.28 5.09 -10.96
CA THR A 20 1.28 5.63 -10.05
C THR A 20 2.42 4.66 -9.77
N GLY A 21 2.29 3.40 -10.19
CA GLY A 21 3.27 2.34 -9.95
C GLY A 21 3.42 1.90 -8.49
N ARG A 22 2.60 2.41 -7.56
CA ARG A 22 2.69 2.07 -6.13
C ARG A 22 2.34 0.61 -5.87
N MET A 23 1.28 0.11 -6.51
CA MET A 23 0.90 -1.29 -6.41
C MET A 23 1.95 -2.18 -7.04
N TRP A 24 2.45 -1.84 -8.21
CA TRP A 24 3.53 -2.57 -8.88
C TRP A 24 4.81 -2.62 -8.07
N TRP A 25 5.16 -1.56 -7.35
CA TRP A 25 6.32 -1.53 -6.45
C TRP A 25 6.28 -2.68 -5.43
N TRP A 26 5.12 -2.91 -4.83
CA TRP A 26 4.90 -3.97 -3.87
C TRP A 26 4.83 -5.35 -4.52
N VAL A 27 4.03 -5.48 -5.58
CA VAL A 27 3.80 -6.76 -6.25
C VAL A 27 5.09 -7.32 -6.85
N GLN A 28 5.92 -6.48 -7.48
CA GLN A 28 7.18 -6.93 -8.07
C GLN A 28 8.12 -7.54 -7.01
N ARG A 29 8.16 -6.97 -5.81
CA ARG A 29 8.94 -7.50 -4.69
C ARG A 29 8.33 -8.74 -4.06
N ALA A 30 7.01 -8.82 -4.03
CA ALA A 30 6.31 -10.02 -3.59
C ALA A 30 6.54 -11.19 -4.56
N LEU A 31 6.54 -10.94 -5.86
CA LEU A 31 6.77 -11.97 -6.90
C LEU A 31 8.21 -12.51 -6.89
N ASP A 32 9.20 -11.70 -6.51
CA ASP A 32 10.59 -12.20 -6.37
C ASP A 32 10.83 -12.93 -5.02
N GLY A 33 9.88 -12.84 -4.07
CA GLY A 33 9.91 -13.55 -2.80
C GLY A 33 10.94 -13.04 -1.80
N GLY A 34 11.71 -12.01 -2.15
CA GLY A 34 12.78 -11.50 -1.29
C GLY A 34 12.29 -10.56 -0.20
N ALA A 35 13.15 -10.30 0.79
CA ALA A 35 12.86 -9.36 1.87
C ALA A 35 12.60 -7.94 1.36
N VAL A 36 11.75 -7.18 2.07
CA VAL A 36 11.54 -5.76 1.83
C VAL A 36 12.11 -4.94 3.00
N ILE A 37 12.74 -3.81 2.68
CA ILE A 37 13.19 -2.85 3.69
C ILE A 37 12.05 -1.88 3.98
N ILE A 38 11.73 -1.72 5.26
CA ILE A 38 10.81 -0.69 5.75
C ILE A 38 11.61 0.24 6.68
N PRO A 39 11.59 1.55 6.42
CA PRO A 39 12.17 2.50 7.36
C PRO A 39 11.51 2.37 8.74
N SER A 40 12.32 2.20 9.79
CA SER A 40 11.81 1.90 11.14
C SER A 40 10.93 3.01 11.72
N GLU A 41 11.10 4.24 11.23
CA GLU A 41 10.34 5.44 11.62
C GLU A 41 8.99 5.58 10.87
N ARG A 42 8.72 4.70 9.86
CA ARG A 42 7.59 4.82 8.93
C ARG A 42 6.62 3.65 9.01
N ARG A 43 6.25 3.26 10.23
CA ARG A 43 5.41 2.08 10.52
C ARG A 43 3.97 2.42 10.91
N ALA A 44 3.51 3.62 10.62
CA ALA A 44 2.17 4.03 10.98
C ALA A 44 1.10 3.24 10.19
N VAL A 45 -0.02 2.99 10.85
CA VAL A 45 -1.17 2.32 10.25
C VAL A 45 -1.83 3.20 9.19
N PHE A 46 -2.47 2.56 8.22
CA PHE A 46 -3.08 3.26 7.10
C PHE A 46 -4.37 2.58 6.62
N ARG A 47 -5.13 3.34 5.85
CA ARG A 47 -6.15 2.85 4.94
C ARG A 47 -5.74 3.23 3.52
N THR A 48 -6.02 2.36 2.57
CA THR A 48 -5.96 2.62 1.12
C THR A 48 -7.36 2.42 0.54
N LEU A 49 -7.51 2.43 -0.78
CA LEU A 49 -8.79 2.18 -1.43
C LEU A 49 -8.55 1.32 -2.67
N TYR A 50 -9.35 0.27 -2.82
CA TYR A 50 -9.34 -0.52 -4.05
C TYR A 50 -9.96 0.27 -5.21
N SER A 51 -9.37 0.21 -6.40
CA SER A 51 -9.81 0.97 -7.57
C SER A 51 -11.25 0.64 -7.98
N GLY A 52 -11.67 -0.62 -7.86
CA GLY A 52 -13.04 -1.05 -8.11
C GLY A 52 -14.04 -0.42 -7.13
N ASP A 53 -13.69 -0.35 -5.85
CA ASP A 53 -14.54 0.29 -4.83
C ASP A 53 -14.59 1.81 -5.02
N ALA A 54 -13.48 2.43 -5.45
CA ALA A 54 -13.47 3.84 -5.80
C ALA A 54 -14.47 4.14 -6.93
N ALA A 55 -14.43 3.35 -8.00
CA ALA A 55 -15.36 3.51 -9.13
C ALA A 55 -16.83 3.35 -8.68
N ASN A 56 -17.12 2.30 -7.91
CA ASN A 56 -18.46 2.05 -7.39
C ASN A 56 -18.94 3.19 -6.47
N ALA A 57 -18.07 3.73 -5.61
CA ALA A 57 -18.40 4.85 -4.74
C ALA A 57 -18.76 6.11 -5.54
N PHE A 58 -18.01 6.44 -6.60
CA PHE A 58 -18.33 7.58 -7.46
C PHE A 58 -19.68 7.41 -8.17
N LEU A 59 -20.01 6.22 -8.66
CA LEU A 59 -21.32 5.95 -9.25
C LEU A 59 -22.44 6.16 -8.23
N ARG A 60 -22.30 5.62 -7.01
CA ARG A 60 -23.31 5.81 -5.94
C ARG A 60 -23.47 7.28 -5.53
N VAL A 61 -22.38 8.04 -5.49
CA VAL A 61 -22.42 9.49 -5.21
C VAL A 61 -23.19 10.23 -6.29
N ILE A 62 -23.01 9.88 -7.56
CA ILE A 62 -23.71 10.52 -8.68
C ILE A 62 -25.21 10.20 -8.66
N ASP A 63 -25.57 8.98 -8.26
CA ASP A 63 -26.97 8.51 -8.25
C ASP A 63 -27.75 8.90 -6.98
N SER A 64 -27.11 9.61 -6.02
CA SER A 64 -27.74 9.95 -4.73
C SER A 64 -27.90 11.44 -4.51
N ASP A 65 -29.14 11.91 -4.44
CA ASP A 65 -29.47 13.31 -4.08
C ASP A 65 -29.00 13.67 -2.65
N ALA A 66 -28.83 12.67 -1.78
CA ALA A 66 -28.36 12.86 -0.39
C ALA A 66 -26.91 13.33 -0.30
N THR A 67 -26.16 13.27 -1.40
CA THR A 67 -24.73 13.66 -1.44
C THR A 67 -24.50 15.10 -1.91
N GLU A 68 -25.54 15.80 -2.34
CA GLU A 68 -25.42 17.17 -2.83
C GLU A 68 -24.89 18.13 -1.77
N ASN A 69 -23.89 18.92 -2.16
CA ASN A 69 -23.19 19.92 -1.32
C ASN A 69 -22.49 19.35 -0.09
N GLU A 70 -22.11 18.06 -0.15
CA GLU A 70 -21.52 17.32 0.95
C GLU A 70 -20.06 16.93 0.69
N VAL A 71 -19.37 16.55 1.77
CA VAL A 71 -17.96 16.13 1.75
C VAL A 71 -17.82 14.76 2.41
N TYR A 72 -17.22 13.82 1.69
CA TYR A 72 -17.04 12.45 2.14
C TYR A 72 -15.57 12.04 2.13
N HIS A 73 -15.17 11.20 3.11
CA HIS A 73 -14.01 10.36 3.01
C HIS A 73 -14.44 8.94 2.61
N ILE A 74 -13.76 8.35 1.64
CA ILE A 74 -13.90 6.93 1.30
C ILE A 74 -12.52 6.25 1.35
N ALA A 75 -12.46 5.07 1.93
CA ALA A 75 -11.27 4.23 2.05
C ALA A 75 -11.72 2.80 2.36
N MET A 76 -10.84 1.82 2.23
CA MET A 76 -11.16 0.47 2.69
C MET A 76 -11.53 0.46 4.18
N GLN A 77 -12.41 -0.46 4.58
CA GLN A 77 -12.88 -0.54 5.96
C GLN A 77 -11.79 -1.05 6.91
N GLU A 78 -10.85 -1.84 6.43
CA GLU A 78 -9.75 -2.37 7.23
C GLU A 78 -8.70 -1.29 7.53
N ILE A 79 -8.16 -1.35 8.75
CA ILE A 79 -6.96 -0.62 9.13
C ILE A 79 -5.77 -1.57 8.97
N MET A 80 -4.79 -1.17 8.16
CA MET A 80 -3.65 -1.99 7.81
C MET A 80 -2.39 -1.55 8.54
N THR A 81 -1.55 -2.53 8.90
CA THR A 81 -0.13 -2.34 9.15
C THR A 81 0.66 -2.77 7.92
N LEU A 82 1.92 -2.36 7.82
CA LEU A 82 2.80 -2.81 6.73
C LEU A 82 3.08 -4.32 6.82
N GLU A 83 3.10 -4.89 8.02
CA GLU A 83 3.26 -6.33 8.23
C GLU A 83 2.09 -7.12 7.61
N ARG A 84 0.84 -6.70 7.89
CA ARG A 84 -0.33 -7.36 7.29
C ARG A 84 -0.38 -7.15 5.78
N TRP A 85 -0.05 -5.94 5.31
CA TRP A 85 -0.01 -5.61 3.89
C TRP A 85 0.99 -6.48 3.12
N THR A 86 2.24 -6.57 3.59
CA THR A 86 3.26 -7.43 2.99
C THR A 86 2.90 -8.90 3.10
N GLY A 87 2.36 -9.33 4.25
CA GLY A 87 1.90 -10.71 4.44
C GLY A 87 0.89 -11.15 3.38
N LEU A 88 -0.12 -10.32 3.10
CA LEU A 88 -1.13 -10.60 2.07
C LEU A 88 -0.53 -10.67 0.66
N LEU A 89 0.35 -9.72 0.31
CA LEU A 89 0.96 -9.66 -1.01
C LEU A 89 1.90 -10.85 -1.27
N TRP A 90 2.78 -11.16 -0.32
CA TRP A 90 3.71 -12.30 -0.43
C TRP A 90 2.97 -13.63 -0.46
N ALA A 91 1.96 -13.81 0.39
CA ALA A 91 1.11 -15.01 0.35
C ALA A 91 0.39 -15.17 -0.99
N ALA A 92 -0.14 -14.09 -1.57
CA ALA A 92 -0.76 -14.10 -2.89
C ALA A 92 0.26 -14.41 -4.01
N ALA A 93 1.53 -14.09 -3.82
CA ALA A 93 2.62 -14.42 -4.73
C ALA A 93 3.20 -15.84 -4.52
N GLY A 94 2.76 -16.56 -3.47
CA GLY A 94 3.25 -17.91 -3.12
C GLY A 94 4.50 -17.92 -2.24
N HIS A 95 4.76 -16.84 -1.51
CA HIS A 95 5.94 -16.66 -0.66
C HIS A 95 5.55 -16.29 0.78
N GLU A 96 6.50 -16.42 1.70
CA GLU A 96 6.41 -15.84 3.05
C GLU A 96 7.02 -14.44 3.04
N SER A 97 6.35 -13.48 3.68
CA SER A 97 6.86 -12.11 3.75
C SER A 97 8.01 -12.00 4.74
N GLU A 98 9.03 -11.25 4.34
CA GLU A 98 10.16 -10.93 5.19
C GLU A 98 10.42 -9.42 5.19
N ILE A 99 10.37 -8.79 6.38
CA ILE A 99 10.58 -7.35 6.54
C ILE A 99 11.87 -7.11 7.33
N ALA A 100 12.73 -6.24 6.78
CA ALA A 100 13.87 -5.67 7.49
C ALA A 100 13.53 -4.23 7.89
N TYR A 101 13.36 -3.96 9.19
CA TYR A 101 13.19 -2.61 9.71
C TYR A 101 14.54 -1.93 9.88
N VAL A 102 14.85 -1.00 9.01
CA VAL A 102 16.14 -0.31 8.94
C VAL A 102 15.92 1.20 9.18
N PRO A 103 16.72 1.88 10.04
CA PRO A 103 16.60 3.31 10.22
C PRO A 103 16.77 4.09 8.91
N ASP A 104 15.94 5.15 8.72
CA ASP A 104 16.00 6.03 7.54
C ASP A 104 17.43 6.47 7.23
N GLU A 105 18.19 6.90 8.24
CA GLU A 105 19.59 7.35 8.07
C GLU A 105 20.55 6.27 7.54
N VAL A 106 20.30 5.00 7.87
CA VAL A 106 21.12 3.88 7.39
C VAL A 106 20.79 3.56 5.93
N ILE A 107 19.49 3.66 5.58
CA ILE A 107 19.03 3.47 4.20
C ILE A 107 19.62 4.55 3.29
N GLN A 108 19.46 5.82 3.65
CA GLN A 108 19.87 6.97 2.86
C GLN A 108 21.39 7.07 2.63
N ARG A 109 22.20 6.43 3.48
CA ARG A 109 23.65 6.32 3.27
C ARG A 109 24.06 5.30 2.19
N GLN A 110 23.11 4.49 1.72
CA GLN A 110 23.40 3.54 0.64
C GLN A 110 23.26 4.27 -0.70
N GLU A 111 24.24 4.12 -1.56
CA GLU A 111 24.22 4.68 -2.91
C GLU A 111 23.01 4.17 -3.71
N GLY A 112 22.19 5.08 -4.20
CA GLY A 112 20.98 4.82 -4.96
C GLY A 112 19.73 4.63 -4.09
N PHE A 113 19.79 4.95 -2.77
CA PHE A 113 18.66 4.87 -1.83
C PHE A 113 18.33 6.23 -1.20
N GLU A 114 18.81 7.32 -1.77
CA GLU A 114 18.62 8.68 -1.24
C GLU A 114 17.14 9.02 -1.06
N ASP A 115 16.29 8.55 -1.98
CA ASP A 115 14.83 8.75 -1.98
C ASP A 115 14.04 7.45 -1.73
N TYR A 116 14.68 6.45 -1.12
CA TYR A 116 14.01 5.17 -0.88
C TYR A 116 12.92 5.29 0.19
N VAL A 117 11.68 5.29 -0.26
CA VAL A 117 10.50 5.24 0.61
C VAL A 117 9.48 4.27 0.00
N PRO A 118 9.24 3.11 0.61
CA PRO A 118 8.19 2.21 0.15
C PRO A 118 6.83 2.92 0.11
N PRO A 119 6.01 2.72 -0.91
CA PRO A 119 4.65 3.25 -0.92
C PRO A 119 3.90 2.84 0.36
N LEU A 120 3.09 3.73 0.90
CA LEU A 120 2.33 3.55 2.15
C LEU A 120 3.18 3.57 3.44
N ALA A 121 4.51 3.47 3.38
CA ALA A 121 5.38 3.65 4.54
C ALA A 121 5.40 5.13 4.95
N ARG A 122 4.87 5.45 6.13
CA ARG A 122 4.74 6.83 6.62
C ARG A 122 4.90 6.91 8.13
N PRO A 123 5.35 8.08 8.65
CA PRO A 123 5.59 8.25 10.09
C PRO A 123 4.31 8.52 10.89
N VAL A 124 3.21 8.90 10.24
CA VAL A 124 1.94 9.25 10.89
C VAL A 124 0.79 8.41 10.33
N PRO A 125 -0.21 8.06 11.18
CA PRO A 125 -1.38 7.31 10.73
C PRO A 125 -2.16 8.02 9.62
N SER A 126 -2.71 7.23 8.69
CA SER A 126 -3.60 7.68 7.63
C SER A 126 -4.91 6.91 7.71
N ILE A 127 -5.78 7.34 8.63
CA ILE A 127 -7.08 6.72 8.91
C ILE A 127 -8.18 7.75 8.69
N TYR A 128 -9.31 7.29 8.16
CA TYR A 128 -10.43 8.13 7.78
C TYR A 128 -11.70 7.63 8.45
N ASN A 129 -12.58 8.56 8.85
CA ASN A 129 -13.92 8.22 9.32
C ASN A 129 -14.83 8.04 8.09
N LEU A 130 -15.41 6.87 7.94
CA LEU A 130 -16.25 6.48 6.81
C LEU A 130 -17.75 6.56 7.10
N SER A 131 -18.15 6.77 8.36
CA SER A 131 -19.54 6.66 8.83
C SER A 131 -20.53 7.52 8.05
N ARG A 132 -20.08 8.67 7.52
CA ARG A 132 -20.93 9.52 6.69
C ARG A 132 -21.21 8.88 5.34
N ALA A 133 -20.20 8.34 4.68
CA ALA A 133 -20.35 7.65 3.40
C ALA A 133 -21.18 6.37 3.54
N GLU A 134 -20.96 5.61 4.61
CA GLU A 134 -21.74 4.41 4.94
C GLU A 134 -23.22 4.72 5.13
N ARG A 135 -23.54 5.83 5.82
CA ARG A 135 -24.94 6.24 6.09
C ARG A 135 -25.63 6.82 4.87
N ASP A 136 -24.99 7.70 4.11
CA ASP A 136 -25.65 8.56 3.13
C ASP A 136 -25.75 7.91 1.74
N PHE A 137 -24.84 7.01 1.38
CA PHE A 137 -24.88 6.27 0.12
C PHE A 137 -24.44 4.79 0.24
N GLU A 138 -24.59 4.21 1.43
CA GLU A 138 -24.32 2.78 1.70
C GLU A 138 -22.92 2.33 1.25
N PHE A 139 -21.92 3.18 1.47
CA PHE A 139 -20.53 2.86 1.09
C PHE A 139 -20.05 1.60 1.80
N SER A 140 -19.53 0.67 1.02
CA SER A 140 -18.90 -0.55 1.49
C SER A 140 -17.71 -0.88 0.58
N THR A 141 -16.80 -1.72 1.05
CA THR A 141 -15.60 -2.08 0.29
C THR A 141 -15.44 -3.58 0.17
N THR A 142 -14.76 -4.00 -0.89
CA THR A 142 -14.31 -5.37 -1.10
C THR A 142 -13.25 -5.70 -0.04
N PRO A 143 -13.36 -6.83 0.69
CA PRO A 143 -12.35 -7.27 1.64
C PRO A 143 -10.96 -7.34 1.01
N VAL A 144 -9.94 -6.90 1.77
CA VAL A 144 -8.55 -6.87 1.25
C VAL A 144 -8.05 -8.27 0.87
N GLU A 145 -8.52 -9.30 1.55
CA GLU A 145 -8.22 -10.71 1.27
C GLU A 145 -8.77 -11.20 -0.08
N GLU A 146 -9.74 -10.49 -0.65
CA GLU A 146 -10.34 -10.84 -1.96
C GLU A 146 -9.64 -10.11 -3.12
N TRP A 147 -9.46 -8.78 -3.01
CA TRP A 147 -8.94 -8.01 -4.14
C TRP A 147 -7.40 -8.05 -4.26
N VAL A 148 -6.66 -8.24 -3.17
CA VAL A 148 -5.19 -8.32 -3.24
C VAL A 148 -4.72 -9.53 -4.05
N PRO A 149 -5.20 -10.77 -3.80
CA PRO A 149 -4.78 -11.92 -4.61
C PRO A 149 -5.11 -11.76 -6.10
N THR A 150 -6.29 -11.24 -6.43
CA THR A 150 -6.68 -11.01 -7.83
C THR A 150 -5.81 -9.96 -8.50
N THR A 151 -5.44 -8.92 -7.77
CA THR A 151 -4.52 -7.87 -8.25
C THR A 151 -3.11 -8.42 -8.47
N VAL A 152 -2.57 -9.22 -7.55
CA VAL A 152 -1.25 -9.85 -7.70
C VAL A 152 -1.24 -10.79 -8.91
N ALA A 153 -2.30 -11.59 -9.09
CA ALA A 153 -2.44 -12.48 -10.24
C ALA A 153 -2.46 -11.68 -11.57
N TRP A 154 -3.20 -10.58 -11.61
CA TRP A 154 -3.22 -9.72 -12.78
C TRP A 154 -1.83 -9.16 -13.13
N TYR A 155 -1.08 -8.64 -12.17
CA TYR A 155 0.28 -8.15 -12.41
C TYR A 155 1.22 -9.25 -12.86
N ARG A 156 1.13 -10.45 -12.30
CA ARG A 156 1.94 -11.60 -12.71
C ARG A 156 1.66 -12.04 -14.15
N ASP A 157 0.38 -12.07 -14.54
CA ASP A 157 -0.06 -12.73 -15.75
C ASP A 157 -0.30 -11.77 -16.93
N GLN A 158 -0.57 -10.49 -16.66
CA GLN A 158 -0.99 -9.50 -17.66
C GLN A 158 -0.09 -8.27 -17.77
N TYR A 159 0.67 -7.94 -16.72
CA TYR A 159 1.46 -6.74 -16.74
C TYR A 159 2.81 -6.96 -17.42
N HIS A 160 3.08 -6.16 -18.46
CA HIS A 160 4.30 -6.23 -19.27
C HIS A 160 5.11 -4.92 -19.24
N GLY A 161 4.86 -4.07 -18.23
CA GLY A 161 5.58 -2.81 -18.08
C GLY A 161 6.98 -2.97 -17.51
N ASP A 162 7.67 -1.84 -17.43
CA ASP A 162 9.03 -1.76 -16.89
C ASP A 162 9.08 -2.09 -15.39
N GLY A 163 10.31 -2.28 -14.89
CA GLY A 163 10.56 -2.44 -13.46
C GLY A 163 10.06 -1.25 -12.65
N SER A 164 9.56 -1.50 -11.45
CA SER A 164 9.08 -0.45 -10.54
C SER A 164 10.21 0.48 -10.09
N GLN A 165 9.84 1.66 -9.59
CA GLN A 165 10.81 2.64 -9.08
C GLN A 165 11.80 1.99 -8.09
N GLY A 166 13.09 2.19 -8.32
CA GLY A 166 14.17 1.67 -7.48
C GLY A 166 14.45 0.18 -7.62
N TYR A 167 13.71 -0.57 -8.46
CA TYR A 167 13.93 -2.01 -8.62
C TYR A 167 15.28 -2.36 -9.24
N SER A 168 15.90 -1.47 -9.99
CA SER A 168 17.28 -1.62 -10.47
C SER A 168 18.31 -1.78 -9.34
N HIS A 169 17.97 -1.34 -8.11
CA HIS A 169 18.78 -1.51 -6.91
C HIS A 169 18.36 -2.70 -6.05
N ARG A 170 17.49 -3.60 -6.57
CA ARG A 170 16.93 -4.72 -5.79
C ARG A 170 18.00 -5.61 -5.15
N ALA A 171 19.07 -5.92 -5.84
CA ALA A 171 20.17 -6.69 -5.28
C ALA A 171 20.84 -6.00 -4.08
N LYS A 172 21.02 -4.68 -4.13
CA LYS A 172 21.52 -3.88 -2.99
C LYS A 172 20.50 -3.87 -1.83
N GLU A 173 19.21 -3.77 -2.12
CA GLU A 173 18.12 -3.84 -1.12
C GLU A 173 18.18 -5.18 -0.35
N LEU A 174 18.24 -6.30 -1.05
CA LEU A 174 18.34 -7.63 -0.45
C LEU A 174 19.61 -7.80 0.38
N SER A 175 20.74 -7.31 -0.12
CA SER A 175 22.01 -7.33 0.61
C SER A 175 21.98 -6.51 1.89
N LEU A 176 21.36 -5.31 1.86
CA LEU A 176 21.20 -4.49 3.05
C LEU A 176 20.27 -5.14 4.07
N ALA A 177 19.14 -5.70 3.63
CA ALA A 177 18.20 -6.42 4.49
C ALA A 177 18.86 -7.60 5.20
N SER A 178 19.65 -8.42 4.48
CA SER A 178 20.39 -9.56 5.07
C SER A 178 21.40 -9.10 6.10
N ARG A 179 22.29 -8.18 5.75
CA ARG A 179 23.33 -7.66 6.67
C ARG A 179 22.73 -7.04 7.93
N TRP A 180 21.61 -6.34 7.79
CA TRP A 180 20.91 -5.71 8.92
C TRP A 180 20.39 -6.76 9.90
N ARG A 181 19.76 -7.82 9.40
CA ARG A 181 19.26 -8.94 10.22
C ARG A 181 20.39 -9.68 10.94
N ASP A 182 21.47 -9.98 10.25
CA ASP A 182 22.61 -10.69 10.82
C ASP A 182 23.23 -9.89 11.96
N SER A 183 23.34 -8.58 11.80
CA SER A 183 23.81 -7.66 12.83
C SER A 183 22.87 -7.65 14.05
N PHE A 184 21.56 -7.62 13.82
CA PHE A 184 20.55 -7.64 14.87
C PHE A 184 20.54 -8.98 15.63
N ASN A 185 20.63 -10.10 14.92
CA ASN A 185 20.69 -11.43 15.53
C ASN A 185 21.97 -11.61 16.36
N THR A 186 23.10 -11.08 15.88
CA THR A 186 24.36 -11.08 16.63
C THR A 186 24.27 -10.26 17.91
N LEU A 187 23.60 -9.12 17.89
CA LEU A 187 23.34 -8.33 19.11
C LEU A 187 22.43 -9.09 20.08
N LYS A 188 21.35 -9.68 19.58
CA LYS A 188 20.38 -10.42 20.39
C LYS A 188 20.98 -11.65 21.10
N SER A 189 21.96 -12.31 20.49
CA SER A 189 22.67 -13.47 21.09
C SER A 189 23.63 -13.11 22.22
N ARG A 190 23.87 -11.82 22.46
CA ARG A 190 24.77 -11.34 23.53
C ARG A 190 24.04 -10.98 24.83
N PHE A 191 22.71 -11.03 24.81
CA PHE A 191 21.81 -10.82 25.96
C PHE A 191 21.00 -12.08 26.26
#